data_72ad650bc4bb1ab01e94b611a57de1aa
#
_entry.id   72ad650bc4bb1ab01e94b611a57de1aa
#
_cell.length_a   1.000
_cell.length_b   1.000
_cell.length_c   1.000
_cell.angle_alpha   90.00
_cell.angle_beta   90.00
_cell.angle_gamma   90.00
#
_symmetry.space_group_name_H-M   'P 1'
#
loop_
_entity.id
_entity.type
_entity.pdbx_description
1 polymer ?
#
loop_
_entity_poly.entity_id
_entity_poly.type
_entity_poly.pdbx_seq_one_letter_code
_entity_poly.pdbx_strand_id
1 'polypeptide(L)'
;MCVLLEMEDENPGTVFSKDFIAKQTQGYTDLIADLRKQDVWALADDCGIPLGEIKQAAALIRDHQRMIICWAMGITQHENGVDNVQEIVNLLLLRGSIGIPGAGACPVRGHSNVQGDRTMGIWEHLKPAFKEKLESTFQFEAPSKTGYNAVHAIQAMHDNKVRVFFSMGGNLLLAAPDTEYTAKGMRNCDLTVMVSTKPNRNHLVTGKEAIILPCLGRTELDVQTAGKQFVSVENSMGIVHKSEGVLQPASDTLLSEPMIIAKLAKATLGKQTKVAWEKLASNYDLIRDKIEACINGFDNYNERVRRKGGFYLPNGPRVQKFTTTSGKALFTVNPVPNNTLKKGEYLMTTLRSHDQFNTTIYGDDDRYRGIANGRRVAMMNESDLKAANLKQGDYIDLLSHFNGVERMAPHFMVVKYNIPKGSIATYFPEANVLVPIDQFARESYTPASKSVVVTVRKEK
;
A
#
# COMPACT_ATOMS: atom_id res chain seq x y z
N MET A 1 1.01 24.43 -1.77
CA MET A 1 -0.20 25.20 -2.19
C MET A 1 -0.16 26.65 -1.73
N CYS A 2 0.29 26.99 -0.52
CA CYS A 2 0.38 28.39 -0.06
C CYS A 2 1.15 29.30 -1.05
N VAL A 3 2.35 28.89 -1.49
CA VAL A 3 3.12 29.64 -2.50
C VAL A 3 2.36 29.80 -3.84
N LEU A 4 1.61 28.78 -4.26
CA LEU A 4 0.76 28.89 -5.45
C LEU A 4 -0.40 29.85 -5.27
N LEU A 5 -0.93 29.96 -4.04
CA LEU A 5 -1.95 30.93 -3.68
C LEU A 5 -1.39 32.35 -3.72
N GLU A 6 -0.18 32.59 -3.19
CA GLU A 6 0.52 33.87 -3.31
C GLU A 6 0.67 34.28 -4.79
N MET A 7 1.12 33.36 -5.65
CA MET A 7 1.25 33.62 -7.09
C MET A 7 -0.10 33.87 -7.80
N GLU A 8 -1.18 33.21 -7.38
CA GLU A 8 -2.54 33.47 -7.90
C GLU A 8 -3.06 34.83 -7.44
N ASP A 9 -2.78 35.25 -6.20
CA ASP A 9 -3.17 36.55 -5.67
C ASP A 9 -2.40 37.69 -6.39
N GLU A 10 -1.14 37.50 -6.73
CA GLU A 10 -0.33 38.46 -7.52
C GLU A 10 -0.84 38.57 -8.96
N ASN A 11 -1.19 37.45 -9.60
CA ASN A 11 -1.63 37.41 -10.99
C ASN A 11 -2.88 36.52 -11.13
N PRO A 12 -4.08 37.02 -10.84
CA PRO A 12 -5.30 36.23 -10.77
C PRO A 12 -5.65 35.52 -12.08
N GLY A 13 -5.90 34.20 -11.99
CA GLY A 13 -6.28 33.33 -13.12
C GLY A 13 -5.09 32.72 -13.86
N THR A 14 -3.86 32.90 -13.39
CA THR A 14 -2.67 32.32 -14.00
C THR A 14 -2.27 30.98 -13.39
N VAL A 15 -2.68 30.72 -12.15
CA VAL A 15 -2.32 29.50 -11.41
C VAL A 15 -3.50 28.56 -11.26
N PHE A 16 -4.64 29.04 -10.79
CA PHE A 16 -5.80 28.22 -10.50
C PHE A 16 -6.77 28.13 -11.69
N SER A 17 -7.29 26.94 -11.93
CA SER A 17 -8.28 26.70 -13.00
C SER A 17 -9.69 27.13 -12.54
N LYS A 18 -9.98 28.43 -12.62
CA LYS A 18 -11.23 29.02 -12.11
C LYS A 18 -12.49 28.35 -12.66
N ASP A 19 -12.52 28.08 -13.95
CA ASP A 19 -13.66 27.44 -14.62
C ASP A 19 -13.90 26.02 -14.11
N PHE A 20 -12.84 25.23 -13.96
CA PHE A 20 -12.93 23.88 -13.42
C PHE A 20 -13.40 23.93 -11.95
N ILE A 21 -12.81 24.80 -11.14
CA ILE A 21 -13.14 24.97 -9.73
C ILE A 21 -14.63 25.31 -9.59
N ALA A 22 -15.12 26.30 -10.31
CA ALA A 22 -16.51 26.73 -10.23
C ALA A 22 -17.52 25.64 -10.65
N LYS A 23 -17.21 24.92 -11.74
CA LYS A 23 -18.13 23.94 -12.33
C LYS A 23 -18.06 22.57 -11.65
N GLN A 24 -16.86 22.11 -11.30
CA GLN A 24 -16.59 20.70 -10.96
C GLN A 24 -16.25 20.47 -9.49
N THR A 25 -16.09 21.52 -8.67
CA THR A 25 -15.60 21.34 -7.29
C THR A 25 -16.51 21.97 -6.24
N GLN A 26 -16.31 21.58 -5.00
CA GLN A 26 -16.91 22.12 -3.78
C GLN A 26 -15.84 22.22 -2.67
N GLY A 27 -16.00 23.17 -1.73
CA GLY A 27 -15.08 23.36 -0.59
C GLY A 27 -13.89 24.27 -0.88
N TYR A 28 -13.84 24.92 -2.06
CA TYR A 28 -12.74 25.81 -2.43
C TYR A 28 -12.51 26.95 -1.43
N THR A 29 -13.57 27.61 -0.99
CA THR A 29 -13.49 28.74 -0.05
C THR A 29 -12.85 28.35 1.27
N ASP A 30 -13.20 27.17 1.79
CA ASP A 30 -12.67 26.68 3.06
C ASP A 30 -11.17 26.34 2.95
N LEU A 31 -10.77 25.69 1.85
CA LEU A 31 -9.36 25.41 1.58
C LEU A 31 -8.55 26.70 1.48
N ILE A 32 -9.00 27.70 0.72
CA ILE A 32 -8.30 28.99 0.57
C ILE A 32 -8.20 29.72 1.91
N ALA A 33 -9.28 29.72 2.71
CA ALA A 33 -9.28 30.31 4.03
C ALA A 33 -8.29 29.63 4.98
N ASP A 34 -8.09 28.33 4.86
CA ASP A 34 -7.09 27.59 5.61
C ASP A 34 -5.67 27.88 5.13
N LEU A 35 -5.41 27.82 3.84
CA LEU A 35 -4.10 28.12 3.25
C LEU A 35 -3.58 29.51 3.62
N ARG A 36 -4.50 30.50 3.74
CA ARG A 36 -4.15 31.89 4.14
C ARG A 36 -3.76 32.04 5.61
N LYS A 37 -4.08 31.07 6.46
CA LYS A 37 -3.68 31.05 7.88
C LYS A 37 -2.30 30.42 8.08
N GLN A 38 -1.78 29.71 7.08
CA GLN A 38 -0.53 28.99 7.20
C GLN A 38 0.67 29.94 7.09
N ASP A 39 1.66 29.75 7.96
CA ASP A 39 2.96 30.39 7.85
C ASP A 39 3.88 29.55 6.94
N VAL A 40 4.12 30.05 5.74
CA VAL A 40 4.93 29.35 4.72
C VAL A 40 6.37 29.13 5.15
N TRP A 41 6.93 30.02 5.96
CA TRP A 41 8.28 29.88 6.49
C TRP A 41 8.35 28.78 7.55
N ALA A 42 7.40 28.77 8.46
CA ALA A 42 7.29 27.69 9.45
C ALA A 42 7.08 26.32 8.79
N LEU A 43 6.23 26.22 7.77
CA LEU A 43 6.02 24.98 7.01
C LEU A 43 7.29 24.54 6.26
N ALA A 44 8.08 25.47 5.70
CA ALA A 44 9.33 25.16 5.04
C ALA A 44 10.38 24.65 6.05
N ASP A 45 10.44 25.25 7.23
CA ASP A 45 11.33 24.81 8.32
C ASP A 45 10.94 23.40 8.83
N ASP A 46 9.67 23.19 9.10
CA ASP A 46 9.13 21.89 9.54
C ASP A 46 9.39 20.74 8.54
N CYS A 47 9.31 21.01 7.25
CA CYS A 47 9.59 19.98 6.23
C CYS A 47 11.09 19.86 5.90
N GLY A 48 11.93 20.78 6.41
CA GLY A 48 13.37 20.77 6.18
C GLY A 48 13.79 21.06 4.72
N ILE A 49 12.92 21.74 3.95
CA ILE A 49 13.19 22.13 2.56
C ILE A 49 13.29 23.66 2.47
N PRO A 50 14.38 24.20 1.91
CA PRO A 50 14.53 25.65 1.74
C PRO A 50 13.34 26.25 0.97
N LEU A 51 12.76 27.34 1.46
CA LEU A 51 11.61 27.99 0.80
C LEU A 51 11.89 28.36 -0.66
N GLY A 52 13.16 28.67 -1.01
CA GLY A 52 13.55 28.91 -2.38
C GLY A 52 13.32 27.74 -3.32
N GLU A 53 13.57 26.51 -2.87
CA GLU A 53 13.30 25.28 -3.65
C GLU A 53 11.81 25.01 -3.77
N ILE A 54 11.03 25.28 -2.70
CA ILE A 54 9.57 25.20 -2.74
C ILE A 54 9.00 26.18 -3.76
N LYS A 55 9.51 27.43 -3.80
CA LYS A 55 9.12 28.44 -4.80
C LYS A 55 9.47 28.03 -6.23
N GLN A 56 10.63 27.40 -6.45
CA GLN A 56 11.00 26.85 -7.77
C GLN A 56 10.03 25.74 -8.21
N ALA A 57 9.70 24.81 -7.31
CA ALA A 57 8.72 23.77 -7.60
C ALA A 57 7.32 24.35 -7.89
N ALA A 58 6.89 25.36 -7.13
CA ALA A 58 5.63 26.05 -7.37
C ALA A 58 5.61 26.75 -8.74
N ALA A 59 6.70 27.37 -9.17
CA ALA A 59 6.82 28.00 -10.49
C ALA A 59 6.68 26.95 -11.61
N LEU A 60 7.33 25.79 -11.50
CA LEU A 60 7.16 24.69 -12.44
C LEU A 60 5.71 24.21 -12.52
N ILE A 61 5.04 24.09 -11.38
CA ILE A 61 3.62 23.72 -11.32
C ILE A 61 2.74 24.78 -11.98
N ARG A 62 2.99 26.06 -11.72
CA ARG A 62 2.29 27.17 -12.37
C ARG A 62 2.40 27.11 -13.88
N ASP A 63 3.60 26.88 -14.39
CA ASP A 63 3.89 26.94 -15.84
C ASP A 63 3.37 25.72 -16.61
N HIS A 64 2.96 24.65 -15.92
CA HIS A 64 2.50 23.41 -16.55
C HIS A 64 1.12 23.00 -16.01
N GLN A 65 0.07 23.20 -16.79
CA GLN A 65 -1.28 22.80 -16.41
C GLN A 65 -1.48 21.27 -16.39
N ARG A 66 -0.90 20.55 -17.36
CA ARG A 66 -0.99 19.09 -17.42
C ARG A 66 0.03 18.45 -16.51
N MET A 67 -0.42 17.99 -15.37
CA MET A 67 0.43 17.43 -14.34
C MET A 67 -0.10 16.06 -13.91
N ILE A 68 0.78 15.07 -13.85
CA ILE A 68 0.51 13.78 -13.22
C ILE A 68 1.29 13.73 -11.92
N ILE A 69 0.60 13.50 -10.81
CA ILE A 69 1.26 13.26 -9.53
C ILE A 69 1.27 11.77 -9.25
N CYS A 70 2.49 11.22 -9.14
CA CYS A 70 2.73 9.82 -8.82
C CYS A 70 3.14 9.70 -7.35
N TRP A 71 2.54 8.75 -6.61
CA TRP A 71 2.95 8.45 -5.25
C TRP A 71 2.86 6.95 -4.94
N ALA A 72 3.58 6.54 -3.92
CA ALA A 72 3.55 5.18 -3.40
C ALA A 72 3.55 5.19 -1.86
N MET A 73 4.02 4.13 -1.24
CA MET A 73 3.98 3.92 0.22
C MET A 73 4.76 4.97 1.01
N GLY A 74 5.71 5.68 0.41
CA GLY A 74 6.38 6.83 1.04
C GLY A 74 5.42 7.93 1.49
N ILE A 75 4.27 8.07 0.84
CA ILE A 75 3.22 9.05 1.16
C ILE A 75 2.15 8.46 2.08
N THR A 76 1.82 7.16 1.91
CA THR A 76 0.64 6.56 2.57
C THR A 76 0.94 5.87 3.90
N GLN A 77 2.21 5.57 4.22
CA GLN A 77 2.59 4.89 5.46
C GLN A 77 2.93 5.88 6.60
N HIS A 78 2.04 6.83 6.82
CA HIS A 78 2.04 7.83 7.92
C HIS A 78 0.68 7.79 8.63
N GLU A 79 0.60 8.27 9.86
CA GLU A 79 -0.69 8.39 10.57
C GLU A 79 -1.66 9.31 9.81
N ASN A 80 -1.14 10.35 9.15
CA ASN A 80 -1.86 11.27 8.27
C ASN A 80 -1.79 10.87 6.78
N GLY A 81 -1.60 9.57 6.48
CA GLY A 81 -1.42 9.09 5.10
C GLY A 81 -2.61 9.35 4.19
N VAL A 82 -3.83 9.41 4.74
CA VAL A 82 -5.05 9.79 3.99
C VAL A 82 -5.01 11.27 3.66
N ASP A 83 -4.69 12.12 4.65
CA ASP A 83 -4.56 13.58 4.49
C ASP A 83 -3.53 13.92 3.39
N ASN A 84 -2.39 13.22 3.37
CA ASN A 84 -1.35 13.39 2.34
C ASN A 84 -1.89 13.15 0.92
N VAL A 85 -2.73 12.12 0.74
CA VAL A 85 -3.35 11.84 -0.57
C VAL A 85 -4.40 12.90 -0.91
N GLN A 86 -5.15 13.38 0.07
CA GLN A 86 -6.12 14.46 -0.12
C GLN A 86 -5.42 15.77 -0.52
N GLU A 87 -4.25 16.09 0.05
CA GLU A 87 -3.46 17.26 -0.35
C GLU A 87 -2.94 17.15 -1.80
N ILE A 88 -2.55 15.96 -2.25
CA ILE A 88 -2.23 15.72 -3.65
C ILE A 88 -3.44 15.98 -4.56
N VAL A 89 -4.61 15.52 -4.13
CA VAL A 89 -5.86 15.73 -4.87
C VAL A 89 -6.25 17.21 -4.86
N ASN A 90 -6.15 17.91 -3.73
CA ASN A 90 -6.36 19.35 -3.63
C ASN A 90 -5.52 20.11 -4.66
N LEU A 91 -4.23 19.81 -4.76
CA LEU A 91 -3.34 20.43 -5.74
C LEU A 91 -3.77 20.17 -7.18
N LEU A 92 -4.14 18.92 -7.51
CA LEU A 92 -4.65 18.56 -8.84
C LEU A 92 -5.95 19.27 -9.18
N LEU A 93 -6.86 19.44 -8.21
CA LEU A 93 -8.13 20.15 -8.37
C LEU A 93 -7.91 21.65 -8.57
N LEU A 94 -7.03 22.30 -7.79
CA LEU A 94 -6.69 23.72 -7.98
C LEU A 94 -6.16 23.98 -9.40
N ARG A 95 -5.37 23.06 -9.94
CA ARG A 95 -4.80 23.17 -11.27
C ARG A 95 -5.75 22.71 -12.39
N GLY A 96 -6.92 22.14 -12.08
CA GLY A 96 -7.80 21.53 -13.08
C GLY A 96 -7.14 20.34 -13.79
N SER A 97 -6.18 19.69 -13.14
CA SER A 97 -5.38 18.57 -13.71
C SER A 97 -6.05 17.21 -13.51
N ILE A 98 -7.37 17.17 -13.54
CA ILE A 98 -8.18 15.94 -13.46
C ILE A 98 -9.16 15.88 -14.62
N GLY A 99 -9.24 14.74 -15.29
CA GLY A 99 -10.15 14.49 -16.40
C GLY A 99 -9.73 15.15 -17.71
N ILE A 100 -8.46 15.48 -17.85
CA ILE A 100 -7.86 15.96 -19.09
C ILE A 100 -6.70 15.02 -19.51
N PRO A 101 -6.46 14.82 -20.83
CA PRO A 101 -5.36 13.98 -21.30
C PRO A 101 -3.99 14.44 -20.80
N GLY A 102 -3.18 13.51 -20.27
CA GLY A 102 -1.85 13.79 -19.78
C GLY A 102 -1.79 14.41 -18.39
N ALA A 103 -2.89 14.35 -17.61
CA ALA A 103 -2.93 14.82 -16.23
C ALA A 103 -3.72 13.88 -15.32
N GLY A 104 -3.47 13.95 -14.03
CA GLY A 104 -4.23 13.22 -13.01
C GLY A 104 -3.43 12.61 -11.89
N ALA A 105 -4.12 11.84 -11.08
CA ALA A 105 -3.59 11.09 -9.94
C ALA A 105 -3.10 9.71 -10.38
N CYS A 106 -1.88 9.35 -9.99
CA CYS A 106 -1.28 8.06 -10.31
C CYS A 106 -0.74 7.37 -9.05
N PRO A 107 -1.58 6.65 -8.30
CA PRO A 107 -1.09 5.81 -7.21
C PRO A 107 -0.27 4.64 -7.79
N VAL A 108 1.06 4.67 -7.60
CA VAL A 108 1.96 3.64 -8.09
C VAL A 108 1.87 2.41 -7.19
N ARG A 109 1.27 1.33 -7.69
CA ARG A 109 1.07 0.10 -6.93
C ARG A 109 2.34 -0.73 -6.88
N GLY A 110 2.67 -1.26 -5.70
CA GLY A 110 3.86 -2.10 -5.51
C GLY A 110 3.72 -3.48 -6.14
N HIS A 111 2.57 -4.15 -5.92
CA HIS A 111 2.27 -5.45 -6.50
C HIS A 111 1.44 -5.29 -7.77
N SER A 112 1.62 -6.23 -8.69
CA SER A 112 1.03 -6.15 -10.03
C SER A 112 -0.50 -6.24 -10.08
N ASN A 113 -1.16 -6.70 -9.03
CA ASN A 113 -2.62 -6.82 -8.97
C ASN A 113 -3.26 -6.25 -7.69
N VAL A 114 -2.57 -5.40 -6.95
CA VAL A 114 -3.15 -4.73 -5.75
C VAL A 114 -4.42 -3.95 -6.11
N GLN A 115 -4.45 -3.34 -7.28
CA GLN A 115 -5.63 -2.63 -7.77
C GLN A 115 -6.78 -3.61 -8.03
N GLY A 116 -6.50 -4.73 -8.71
CA GLY A 116 -7.48 -5.75 -9.05
C GLY A 116 -8.05 -6.48 -7.84
N ASP A 117 -7.25 -6.69 -6.78
CA ASP A 117 -7.75 -7.28 -5.54
C ASP A 117 -8.91 -6.45 -4.97
N ARG A 118 -8.76 -5.12 -4.93
CA ARG A 118 -9.83 -4.22 -4.46
C ARG A 118 -11.03 -4.21 -5.38
N THR A 119 -10.82 -4.22 -6.69
CA THR A 119 -11.89 -4.30 -7.70
C THR A 119 -12.68 -5.60 -7.57
N MET A 120 -12.02 -6.72 -7.26
CA MET A 120 -12.66 -8.02 -7.02
C MET A 120 -13.32 -8.15 -5.64
N GLY A 121 -13.28 -7.13 -4.80
CA GLY A 121 -13.93 -7.14 -3.49
C GLY A 121 -13.12 -7.80 -2.39
N ILE A 122 -11.80 -7.96 -2.55
CA ILE A 122 -10.90 -8.36 -1.46
C ILE A 122 -10.76 -7.17 -0.50
N TRP A 123 -11.72 -7.07 0.39
CA TRP A 123 -11.84 -6.01 1.37
C TRP A 123 -12.58 -6.53 2.62
N GLU A 124 -12.43 -5.84 3.75
CA GLU A 124 -13.04 -6.23 5.02
C GLU A 124 -14.57 -6.09 5.05
N HIS A 125 -15.15 -5.34 4.11
CA HIS A 125 -16.61 -5.23 3.97
C HIS A 125 -17.02 -5.18 2.50
N LEU A 126 -18.16 -5.77 2.20
CA LEU A 126 -18.74 -5.75 0.86
C LEU A 126 -19.62 -4.53 0.67
N LYS A 127 -19.46 -3.84 -0.45
CA LYS A 127 -20.39 -2.78 -0.84
C LYS A 127 -21.78 -3.38 -1.11
N PRO A 128 -22.89 -2.73 -0.68
CA PRO A 128 -24.24 -3.30 -0.79
C PRO A 128 -24.59 -3.81 -2.20
N ALA A 129 -24.35 -3.01 -3.22
CA ALA A 129 -24.65 -3.38 -4.62
C ALA A 129 -23.80 -4.56 -5.13
N PHE A 130 -22.57 -4.71 -4.65
CA PHE A 130 -21.73 -5.86 -5.00
C PHE A 130 -22.20 -7.11 -4.25
N LYS A 131 -22.56 -6.98 -2.97
CA LYS A 131 -23.11 -8.06 -2.16
C LYS A 131 -24.37 -8.66 -2.82
N GLU A 132 -25.32 -7.83 -3.20
CA GLU A 132 -26.56 -8.24 -3.87
C GLU A 132 -26.29 -9.05 -5.17
N LYS A 133 -25.39 -8.54 -6.01
CA LYS A 133 -25.00 -9.23 -7.24
C LYS A 133 -24.29 -10.55 -6.97
N LEU A 134 -23.44 -10.60 -5.95
CA LEU A 134 -22.72 -11.82 -5.55
C LEU A 134 -23.71 -12.90 -5.07
N GLU A 135 -24.65 -12.52 -4.20
CA GLU A 135 -25.68 -13.42 -3.66
C GLU A 135 -26.60 -13.96 -4.78
N SER A 136 -27.06 -13.10 -5.67
CA SER A 136 -27.91 -13.52 -6.80
C SER A 136 -27.17 -14.40 -7.80
N THR A 137 -25.89 -14.12 -8.09
CA THR A 137 -25.09 -14.86 -9.07
C THR A 137 -24.72 -16.27 -8.57
N PHE A 138 -24.39 -16.40 -7.29
CA PHE A 138 -23.87 -17.63 -6.71
C PHE A 138 -24.87 -18.36 -5.81
N GLN A 139 -26.03 -17.76 -5.55
CA GLN A 139 -27.10 -18.35 -4.73
C GLN A 139 -26.65 -18.76 -3.32
N PHE A 140 -25.95 -17.87 -2.63
CA PHE A 140 -25.58 -18.01 -1.23
C PHE A 140 -25.81 -16.69 -0.49
N GLU A 141 -25.83 -16.72 0.84
CA GLU A 141 -25.90 -15.52 1.68
C GLU A 141 -24.48 -15.07 2.02
N ALA A 142 -24.11 -13.86 1.59
CA ALA A 142 -22.80 -13.29 1.87
C ALA A 142 -22.76 -12.69 3.30
N PRO A 143 -21.60 -12.76 3.99
CA PRO A 143 -21.47 -12.20 5.33
C PRO A 143 -21.85 -10.71 5.38
N SER A 144 -22.59 -10.33 6.42
CA SER A 144 -22.94 -8.92 6.70
C SER A 144 -22.01 -8.27 7.71
N LYS A 145 -21.27 -9.07 8.49
CA LYS A 145 -20.27 -8.55 9.41
C LYS A 145 -19.05 -8.05 8.66
N THR A 146 -18.52 -6.90 9.07
CA THR A 146 -17.19 -6.44 8.67
C THR A 146 -16.14 -7.44 9.12
N GLY A 147 -15.26 -7.84 8.20
CA GLY A 147 -14.10 -8.68 8.48
C GLY A 147 -12.96 -7.89 9.12
N TYR A 148 -11.78 -8.47 9.15
CA TYR A 148 -10.58 -7.82 9.65
C TYR A 148 -9.73 -7.26 8.51
N ASN A 149 -9.26 -6.00 8.64
CA ASN A 149 -8.11 -5.54 7.89
C ASN A 149 -6.82 -6.18 8.46
N ALA A 150 -5.67 -5.93 7.83
CA ALA A 150 -4.42 -6.59 8.22
C ALA A 150 -4.01 -6.33 9.68
N VAL A 151 -4.15 -5.09 10.17
CA VAL A 151 -3.82 -4.72 11.56
C VAL A 151 -4.74 -5.44 12.53
N HIS A 152 -6.05 -5.32 12.32
CA HIS A 152 -7.04 -5.96 13.19
C HIS A 152 -6.98 -7.51 13.14
N ALA A 153 -6.59 -8.10 11.99
CA ALA A 153 -6.37 -9.54 11.90
C ALA A 153 -5.20 -9.99 12.78
N ILE A 154 -4.08 -9.25 12.75
CA ILE A 154 -2.91 -9.54 13.61
C ILE A 154 -3.27 -9.37 15.09
N GLN A 155 -3.98 -8.31 15.45
CA GLN A 155 -4.46 -8.09 16.82
C GLN A 155 -5.41 -9.22 17.26
N ALA A 156 -6.33 -9.64 16.40
CA ALA A 156 -7.26 -10.75 16.70
C ALA A 156 -6.52 -12.10 16.86
N MET A 157 -5.47 -12.36 16.08
CA MET A 157 -4.59 -13.53 16.27
C MET A 157 -3.87 -13.44 17.60
N HIS A 158 -3.30 -12.30 17.94
CA HIS A 158 -2.62 -12.08 19.23
C HIS A 158 -3.55 -12.29 20.42
N ASP A 159 -4.80 -11.87 20.30
CA ASP A 159 -5.84 -11.99 21.33
C ASP A 159 -6.53 -13.37 21.40
N ASN A 160 -6.02 -14.38 20.68
CA ASN A 160 -6.60 -15.73 20.58
C ASN A 160 -8.04 -15.78 20.02
N LYS A 161 -8.45 -14.79 19.23
CA LYS A 161 -9.76 -14.73 18.55
C LYS A 161 -9.76 -15.45 17.20
N VAL A 162 -8.59 -15.76 16.65
CA VAL A 162 -8.40 -16.45 15.36
C VAL A 162 -7.85 -17.84 15.62
N ARG A 163 -8.57 -18.85 15.18
CA ARG A 163 -8.15 -20.26 15.31
C ARG A 163 -7.34 -20.76 14.11
N VAL A 164 -7.69 -20.31 12.92
CA VAL A 164 -7.05 -20.73 11.67
C VAL A 164 -6.50 -19.49 10.93
N PHE A 165 -5.22 -19.50 10.64
CA PHE A 165 -4.58 -18.54 9.76
C PHE A 165 -4.26 -19.21 8.42
N PHE A 166 -4.93 -18.77 7.35
CA PHE A 166 -4.69 -19.25 5.99
C PHE A 166 -3.98 -18.15 5.18
N SER A 167 -2.73 -18.40 4.80
CA SER A 167 -1.89 -17.48 4.04
C SER A 167 -1.72 -17.98 2.61
N MET A 168 -2.10 -17.17 1.63
CA MET A 168 -1.89 -17.45 0.22
C MET A 168 -0.81 -16.52 -0.33
N GLY A 169 0.39 -17.07 -0.52
CA GLY A 169 1.59 -16.33 -0.87
C GLY A 169 2.07 -15.40 0.25
N GLY A 170 3.02 -14.55 -0.07
CA GLY A 170 3.52 -13.50 0.82
C GLY A 170 4.42 -14.01 1.95
N ASN A 171 4.75 -13.07 2.83
CA ASN A 171 5.57 -13.26 4.02
C ASN A 171 5.07 -12.29 5.10
N LEU A 172 3.93 -12.63 5.72
CA LEU A 172 3.25 -11.75 6.67
C LEU A 172 4.18 -11.31 7.79
N LEU A 173 4.94 -12.24 8.36
CA LEU A 173 5.83 -11.98 9.50
C LEU A 173 6.83 -10.86 9.26
N LEU A 174 7.40 -10.78 8.06
CA LEU A 174 8.37 -9.72 7.73
C LEU A 174 7.72 -8.51 7.07
N ALA A 175 6.55 -8.68 6.43
CA ALA A 175 5.86 -7.58 5.78
C ALA A 175 5.03 -6.73 6.76
N ALA A 176 4.57 -7.35 7.85
CA ALA A 176 3.76 -6.70 8.88
C ALA A 176 4.61 -5.88 9.86
N PRO A 177 4.02 -4.86 10.52
CA PRO A 177 4.67 -4.15 11.62
C PRO A 177 4.79 -5.04 12.86
N ASP A 178 5.58 -4.58 13.85
CA ASP A 178 5.70 -5.20 15.16
C ASP A 178 5.96 -6.70 15.09
N THR A 179 7.13 -7.06 14.55
CA THR A 179 7.46 -8.45 14.18
C THR A 179 7.25 -9.44 15.31
N GLU A 180 7.60 -9.10 16.55
CA GLU A 180 7.43 -9.99 17.70
C GLU A 180 5.95 -10.16 18.10
N TYR A 181 5.18 -9.07 18.06
CA TYR A 181 3.74 -9.09 18.29
C TYR A 181 3.03 -9.96 17.24
N THR A 182 3.40 -9.76 15.96
CA THR A 182 2.87 -10.55 14.83
C THR A 182 3.23 -12.02 14.97
N ALA A 183 4.48 -12.34 15.32
CA ALA A 183 4.94 -13.71 15.54
C ALA A 183 4.16 -14.41 16.67
N LYS A 184 3.91 -13.70 17.77
CA LYS A 184 3.10 -14.22 18.87
C LYS A 184 1.67 -14.50 18.41
N GLY A 185 1.06 -13.60 17.66
CA GLY A 185 -0.27 -13.80 17.07
C GLY A 185 -0.34 -15.05 16.20
N MET A 186 0.66 -15.28 15.33
CA MET A 186 0.71 -16.49 14.50
C MET A 186 0.82 -17.77 15.34
N ARG A 187 1.65 -17.78 16.39
CA ARG A 187 1.80 -18.93 17.28
C ARG A 187 0.54 -19.25 18.10
N ASN A 188 -0.31 -18.26 18.32
CA ASN A 188 -1.57 -18.44 19.05
C ASN A 188 -2.65 -19.19 18.24
N CYS A 189 -2.51 -19.25 16.91
CA CYS A 189 -3.45 -19.98 16.07
C CYS A 189 -3.40 -21.50 16.34
N ASP A 190 -4.54 -22.18 16.26
CA ASP A 190 -4.58 -23.64 16.32
C ASP A 190 -3.94 -24.25 15.07
N LEU A 191 -4.22 -23.67 13.90
CA LEU A 191 -3.70 -24.11 12.61
C LEU A 191 -3.21 -22.94 11.79
N THR A 192 -2.01 -23.07 11.20
CA THR A 192 -1.51 -22.20 10.14
C THR A 192 -1.38 -22.96 8.83
N VAL A 193 -2.01 -22.46 7.77
CA VAL A 193 -1.90 -23.00 6.40
C VAL A 193 -1.19 -21.97 5.53
N MET A 194 -0.10 -22.38 4.89
CA MET A 194 0.74 -21.49 4.10
C MET A 194 0.88 -22.04 2.68
N VAL A 195 0.15 -21.45 1.74
CA VAL A 195 0.29 -21.72 0.31
C VAL A 195 1.41 -20.83 -0.23
N SER A 196 2.45 -21.41 -0.83
CA SER A 196 3.63 -20.64 -1.20
C SER A 196 4.41 -21.29 -2.35
N THR A 197 5.05 -20.46 -3.17
CA THR A 197 5.94 -20.92 -4.24
C THR A 197 7.34 -21.28 -3.75
N LYS A 198 7.77 -20.74 -2.60
CA LYS A 198 9.05 -21.06 -1.96
C LYS A 198 9.02 -20.72 -0.46
N PRO A 199 9.82 -21.42 0.38
CA PRO A 199 9.91 -21.12 1.80
C PRO A 199 10.42 -19.70 2.08
N ASN A 200 9.93 -19.13 3.18
CA ASN A 200 10.38 -17.86 3.73
C ASN A 200 10.21 -17.87 5.26
N ARG A 201 10.51 -16.78 5.96
CA ARG A 201 10.44 -16.72 7.43
C ARG A 201 9.04 -17.00 8.01
N ASN A 202 7.99 -16.76 7.24
CA ASN A 202 6.63 -17.08 7.67
C ASN A 202 6.46 -18.54 8.04
N HIS A 203 7.14 -19.45 7.34
CA HIS A 203 7.10 -20.89 7.55
C HIS A 203 7.82 -21.37 8.82
N LEU A 204 8.62 -20.50 9.44
CA LEU A 204 9.34 -20.79 10.69
C LEU A 204 8.55 -20.42 11.94
N VAL A 205 7.43 -19.70 11.77
CA VAL A 205 6.57 -19.25 12.87
C VAL A 205 5.15 -19.76 12.61
N THR A 206 4.82 -20.86 13.26
CA THR A 206 3.58 -21.60 13.02
C THR A 206 2.69 -21.60 14.23
N GLY A 207 1.41 -21.91 14.04
CA GLY A 207 0.47 -22.24 15.10
C GLY A 207 0.80 -23.60 15.73
N LYS A 208 -0.15 -24.15 16.50
CA LYS A 208 0.00 -25.48 17.13
C LYS A 208 0.19 -26.58 16.07
N GLU A 209 -0.53 -26.46 14.97
CA GLU A 209 -0.38 -27.29 13.79
C GLU A 209 -0.06 -26.43 12.57
N ALA A 210 0.64 -26.98 11.58
CA ALA A 210 1.02 -26.26 10.37
C ALA A 210 0.91 -27.14 9.12
N ILE A 211 0.41 -26.53 8.05
CA ILE A 211 0.39 -27.13 6.71
C ILE A 211 1.10 -26.17 5.76
N ILE A 212 2.09 -26.66 5.02
CA ILE A 212 2.73 -25.92 3.94
C ILE A 212 2.35 -26.59 2.62
N LEU A 213 1.67 -25.80 1.75
CA LEU A 213 1.20 -26.24 0.45
C LEU A 213 2.00 -25.54 -0.65
N PRO A 214 2.88 -26.24 -1.38
CA PRO A 214 3.50 -25.68 -2.56
C PRO A 214 2.46 -25.48 -3.66
N CYS A 215 2.60 -24.40 -4.44
CA CYS A 215 1.69 -24.08 -5.52
C CYS A 215 2.44 -23.61 -6.77
N LEU A 216 1.73 -23.57 -7.90
CA LEU A 216 2.24 -22.97 -9.12
C LEU A 216 2.58 -21.50 -8.92
N GLY A 217 3.73 -21.10 -9.42
CA GLY A 217 4.13 -19.72 -9.52
C GLY A 217 3.46 -19.02 -10.70
N ARG A 218 3.37 -17.70 -10.64
CA ARG A 218 2.75 -16.88 -11.69
C ARG A 218 3.42 -17.02 -13.07
N THR A 219 4.67 -17.40 -13.13
CA THR A 219 5.45 -17.58 -14.35
C THR A 219 5.32 -18.98 -14.94
N GLU A 220 4.74 -19.92 -14.21
CA GLU A 220 4.58 -21.32 -14.61
C GLU A 220 3.27 -21.54 -15.36
N LEU A 221 3.30 -22.50 -16.26
CA LEU A 221 2.11 -22.92 -17.02
C LEU A 221 1.07 -23.51 -16.07
N ASP A 222 -0.14 -22.96 -16.14
CA ASP A 222 -1.32 -23.55 -15.50
C ASP A 222 -2.16 -24.24 -16.56
N VAL A 223 -2.20 -25.57 -16.51
CA VAL A 223 -2.98 -26.39 -17.45
C VAL A 223 -4.08 -27.10 -16.69
N GLN A 224 -5.33 -26.77 -17.02
CA GLN A 224 -6.52 -27.37 -16.44
C GLN A 224 -7.26 -28.19 -17.50
N THR A 225 -8.43 -28.74 -17.17
CA THR A 225 -9.21 -29.55 -18.10
C THR A 225 -9.56 -28.82 -19.39
N ALA A 226 -9.77 -27.50 -19.34
CA ALA A 226 -10.03 -26.69 -20.53
C ALA A 226 -8.75 -26.22 -21.27
N GLY A 227 -7.58 -26.79 -20.94
CA GLY A 227 -6.30 -26.43 -21.53
C GLY A 227 -5.55 -25.37 -20.73
N LYS A 228 -4.64 -24.62 -21.38
CA LYS A 228 -3.84 -23.57 -20.74
C LYS A 228 -4.73 -22.47 -20.21
N GLN A 229 -4.50 -22.11 -18.95
CA GLN A 229 -5.20 -21.04 -18.27
C GLN A 229 -4.33 -19.78 -18.15
N PHE A 230 -4.98 -18.66 -17.91
CA PHE A 230 -4.34 -17.40 -17.54
C PHE A 230 -5.18 -16.66 -16.52
N VAL A 231 -4.54 -15.87 -15.68
CA VAL A 231 -5.21 -14.90 -14.81
C VAL A 231 -5.18 -13.51 -15.44
N SER A 232 -6.01 -12.61 -14.97
CA SER A 232 -5.97 -11.21 -15.34
C SER A 232 -5.47 -10.35 -14.18
N VAL A 233 -4.89 -9.22 -14.50
CA VAL A 233 -4.40 -8.23 -13.56
C VAL A 233 -4.89 -6.85 -13.94
N GLU A 234 -5.16 -6.01 -12.95
CA GLU A 234 -5.47 -4.60 -13.12
C GLU A 234 -4.27 -3.76 -12.67
N ASN A 235 -3.74 -2.95 -13.56
CA ASN A 235 -2.62 -2.07 -13.26
C ASN A 235 -3.07 -0.72 -12.66
N SER A 236 -2.10 0.13 -12.27
CA SER A 236 -2.37 1.45 -11.66
C SER A 236 -3.17 2.40 -12.55
N MET A 237 -3.23 2.14 -13.85
CA MET A 237 -4.00 2.94 -14.81
C MET A 237 -5.45 2.47 -14.96
N GLY A 238 -5.85 1.42 -14.22
CA GLY A 238 -7.17 0.79 -14.37
C GLY A 238 -7.31 0.00 -15.66
N ILE A 239 -6.20 -0.51 -16.19
CA ILE A 239 -6.21 -1.41 -17.36
C ILE A 239 -6.18 -2.84 -16.87
N VAL A 240 -7.16 -3.63 -17.30
CA VAL A 240 -7.22 -5.07 -17.08
C VAL A 240 -6.61 -5.78 -18.26
N HIS A 241 -5.62 -6.61 -18.03
CA HIS A 241 -4.93 -7.36 -19.06
C HIS A 241 -4.57 -8.78 -18.63
N LYS A 242 -4.32 -9.64 -19.61
CA LYS A 242 -3.93 -11.04 -19.43
C LYS A 242 -2.56 -11.15 -18.76
N SER A 243 -2.42 -12.14 -17.87
CA SER A 243 -1.15 -12.58 -17.28
C SER A 243 -1.09 -14.11 -17.35
N GLU A 244 -0.13 -14.64 -18.10
CA GLU A 244 0.02 -16.06 -18.38
C GLU A 244 1.45 -16.51 -18.10
N GLY A 245 1.59 -17.64 -17.40
CA GLY A 245 2.88 -18.30 -17.20
C GLY A 245 3.29 -19.09 -18.46
N VAL A 246 4.59 -19.21 -18.66
CA VAL A 246 5.19 -19.88 -19.82
C VAL A 246 6.22 -20.96 -19.44
N LEU A 247 6.66 -20.97 -18.19
CA LEU A 247 7.66 -21.91 -17.69
C LEU A 247 7.00 -23.24 -17.32
N GLN A 248 7.73 -24.33 -17.50
CA GLN A 248 7.29 -25.63 -17.00
C GLN A 248 7.22 -25.59 -15.47
N PRO A 249 6.16 -26.16 -14.85
CA PRO A 249 6.09 -26.29 -13.40
C PRO A 249 7.25 -27.12 -12.84
N ALA A 250 7.67 -26.77 -11.63
CA ALA A 250 8.71 -27.52 -10.93
C ALA A 250 8.30 -28.98 -10.61
N SER A 251 7.01 -29.25 -10.57
CA SER A 251 6.42 -30.60 -10.39
C SER A 251 5.01 -30.66 -10.97
N ASP A 252 4.66 -31.82 -11.52
CA ASP A 252 3.32 -32.09 -12.05
C ASP A 252 2.23 -32.19 -10.97
N THR A 253 2.62 -32.28 -9.71
CA THR A 253 1.70 -32.35 -8.57
C THR A 253 1.30 -30.96 -8.03
N LEU A 254 1.94 -29.89 -8.49
CA LEU A 254 1.61 -28.54 -8.08
C LEU A 254 0.23 -28.13 -8.59
N LEU A 255 -0.54 -27.52 -7.71
CA LEU A 255 -1.85 -26.95 -8.05
C LEU A 255 -1.74 -25.43 -8.13
N SER A 256 -2.58 -24.85 -8.98
CA SER A 256 -2.75 -23.39 -8.98
C SER A 256 -3.54 -22.92 -7.76
N GLU A 257 -3.35 -21.67 -7.36
CA GLU A 257 -4.08 -21.07 -6.23
C GLU A 257 -5.61 -21.16 -6.40
N PRO A 258 -6.22 -20.91 -7.60
CA PRO A 258 -7.64 -21.12 -7.79
C PRO A 258 -8.08 -22.58 -7.57
N MET A 259 -7.29 -23.55 -8.01
CA MET A 259 -7.61 -24.97 -7.81
C MET A 259 -7.49 -25.38 -6.33
N ILE A 260 -6.50 -24.87 -5.59
CA ILE A 260 -6.36 -25.10 -4.14
C ILE A 260 -7.61 -24.59 -3.42
N ILE A 261 -8.07 -23.38 -3.73
CA ILE A 261 -9.27 -22.79 -3.13
C ILE A 261 -10.52 -23.59 -3.50
N ALA A 262 -10.65 -24.02 -4.75
CA ALA A 262 -11.80 -24.82 -5.20
C ALA A 262 -11.88 -26.16 -4.46
N LYS A 263 -10.76 -26.85 -4.30
CA LYS A 263 -10.69 -28.11 -3.55
C LYS A 263 -10.98 -27.91 -2.06
N LEU A 264 -10.41 -26.85 -1.45
CA LEU A 264 -10.68 -26.48 -0.06
C LEU A 264 -12.16 -26.18 0.15
N ALA A 265 -12.76 -25.36 -0.72
CA ALA A 265 -14.18 -25.03 -0.66
C ALA A 265 -15.07 -26.27 -0.77
N LYS A 266 -14.76 -27.16 -1.70
CA LYS A 266 -15.48 -28.44 -1.85
C LYS A 266 -15.37 -29.32 -0.60
N ALA A 267 -14.16 -29.44 -0.05
CA ALA A 267 -13.93 -30.26 1.14
C ALA A 267 -14.62 -29.68 2.40
N THR A 268 -14.66 -28.35 2.52
CA THR A 268 -15.22 -27.67 3.69
C THR A 268 -16.74 -27.55 3.63
N LEU A 269 -17.27 -27.17 2.46
CA LEU A 269 -18.70 -26.88 2.30
C LEU A 269 -19.52 -28.08 1.83
N GLY A 270 -18.90 -29.06 1.16
CA GLY A 270 -19.54 -30.27 0.69
C GLY A 270 -20.81 -29.99 -0.12
N LYS A 271 -21.94 -30.52 0.36
CA LYS A 271 -23.26 -30.35 -0.28
C LYS A 271 -23.97 -29.05 0.10
N GLN A 272 -23.40 -28.24 1.02
CA GLN A 272 -24.00 -26.99 1.48
C GLN A 272 -23.80 -25.82 0.49
N THR A 273 -22.94 -26.00 -0.51
CA THR A 273 -22.70 -24.97 -1.53
C THR A 273 -23.36 -25.34 -2.87
N LYS A 274 -23.93 -24.33 -3.53
CA LYS A 274 -24.41 -24.44 -4.92
C LYS A 274 -23.34 -24.02 -5.93
N VAL A 275 -22.22 -23.48 -5.47
CA VAL A 275 -21.12 -23.03 -6.33
C VAL A 275 -20.37 -24.25 -6.86
N ALA A 276 -20.23 -24.33 -8.17
CA ALA A 276 -19.49 -25.41 -8.82
C ALA A 276 -17.98 -25.14 -8.83
N TRP A 277 -17.37 -25.14 -7.65
CA TRP A 277 -15.99 -24.70 -7.41
C TRP A 277 -14.96 -25.31 -8.36
N GLU A 278 -14.92 -26.65 -8.45
CA GLU A 278 -13.93 -27.32 -9.31
C GLU A 278 -14.20 -27.08 -10.81
N LYS A 279 -15.45 -26.94 -11.20
CA LYS A 279 -15.82 -26.59 -12.58
C LYS A 279 -15.33 -25.19 -12.94
N LEU A 280 -15.45 -24.22 -12.02
CA LEU A 280 -14.94 -22.86 -12.20
C LEU A 280 -13.41 -22.87 -12.32
N ALA A 281 -12.72 -23.58 -11.42
CA ALA A 281 -11.27 -23.66 -11.43
C ALA A 281 -10.69 -24.51 -12.58
N SER A 282 -11.49 -25.40 -13.20
CA SER A 282 -11.07 -26.16 -14.38
C SER A 282 -11.08 -25.34 -15.68
N ASN A 283 -11.74 -24.18 -15.67
CA ASN A 283 -11.81 -23.25 -16.80
C ASN A 283 -12.02 -21.82 -16.29
N TYR A 284 -10.97 -21.00 -16.32
CA TYR A 284 -11.01 -19.64 -15.79
C TYR A 284 -11.89 -18.68 -16.60
N ASP A 285 -12.30 -19.05 -17.82
CA ASP A 285 -13.31 -18.29 -18.57
C ASP A 285 -14.64 -18.27 -17.80
N LEU A 286 -15.00 -19.39 -17.17
CA LEU A 286 -16.23 -19.48 -16.35
C LEU A 286 -16.15 -18.57 -15.09
N ILE A 287 -14.93 -18.36 -14.53
CA ILE A 287 -14.73 -17.40 -13.42
C ILE A 287 -14.95 -15.99 -13.96
N ARG A 288 -14.39 -15.66 -15.13
CA ARG A 288 -14.55 -14.34 -15.76
C ARG A 288 -15.99 -14.04 -16.12
N ASP A 289 -16.76 -15.02 -16.58
CA ASP A 289 -18.22 -14.87 -16.80
C ASP A 289 -18.95 -14.49 -15.50
N LYS A 290 -18.53 -15.06 -14.35
CA LYS A 290 -19.10 -14.71 -13.04
C LYS A 290 -18.68 -13.31 -12.58
N ILE A 291 -17.44 -12.89 -12.86
CA ILE A 291 -16.97 -11.52 -12.60
C ILE A 291 -17.77 -10.52 -13.43
N GLU A 292 -17.99 -10.79 -14.71
CA GLU A 292 -18.82 -9.99 -15.62
C GLU A 292 -20.23 -9.78 -15.04
N ALA A 293 -20.84 -10.84 -14.52
CA ALA A 293 -22.16 -10.76 -13.90
C ALA A 293 -22.21 -9.92 -12.61
N CYS A 294 -21.10 -9.89 -11.84
CA CYS A 294 -21.06 -9.26 -10.52
C CYS A 294 -20.51 -7.84 -10.53
N ILE A 295 -19.59 -7.49 -11.44
CA ILE A 295 -18.80 -6.27 -11.38
C ILE A 295 -18.99 -5.45 -12.65
N ASN A 296 -19.45 -4.22 -12.50
CA ASN A 296 -19.64 -3.31 -13.64
C ASN A 296 -18.32 -2.99 -14.36
N GLY A 297 -18.36 -2.88 -15.68
CA GLY A 297 -17.20 -2.56 -16.52
C GLY A 297 -16.44 -3.78 -17.03
N PHE A 298 -16.87 -4.99 -16.67
CA PHE A 298 -16.32 -6.24 -17.17
C PHE A 298 -17.12 -6.86 -18.33
N ASP A 299 -17.99 -6.09 -18.95
CA ASP A 299 -18.79 -6.56 -20.11
C ASP A 299 -17.91 -7.16 -21.19
N ASN A 300 -18.30 -8.34 -21.73
CA ASN A 300 -17.52 -9.12 -22.70
C ASN A 300 -16.09 -9.40 -22.22
N TYR A 301 -15.94 -9.76 -20.95
CA TYR A 301 -14.66 -9.87 -20.28
C TYR A 301 -13.70 -10.82 -20.98
N ASN A 302 -14.13 -12.03 -21.29
CA ASN A 302 -13.30 -13.05 -21.91
C ASN A 302 -12.72 -12.62 -23.27
N GLU A 303 -13.47 -11.88 -24.05
CA GLU A 303 -13.01 -11.32 -25.32
C GLU A 303 -12.03 -10.15 -25.09
N ARG A 304 -12.43 -9.19 -24.27
CA ARG A 304 -11.67 -7.95 -24.07
C ARG A 304 -10.31 -8.16 -23.42
N VAL A 305 -10.19 -9.09 -22.47
CA VAL A 305 -8.93 -9.39 -21.78
C VAL A 305 -7.90 -10.06 -22.70
N ARG A 306 -8.36 -10.70 -23.78
CA ARG A 306 -7.50 -11.32 -24.79
C ARG A 306 -6.98 -10.36 -25.84
N ARG A 307 -7.54 -9.16 -25.93
CA ARG A 307 -7.04 -8.11 -26.82
C ARG A 307 -5.65 -7.63 -26.38
N LYS A 308 -4.78 -7.33 -27.33
CA LYS A 308 -3.47 -6.78 -27.02
C LYS A 308 -3.61 -5.47 -26.23
N GLY A 309 -2.97 -5.40 -25.07
CA GLY A 309 -3.07 -4.26 -24.15
C GLY A 309 -4.29 -4.27 -23.22
N GLY A 310 -5.20 -5.24 -23.37
CA GLY A 310 -6.38 -5.37 -22.50
C GLY A 310 -7.42 -4.28 -22.69
N PHE A 311 -8.04 -3.84 -21.58
CA PHE A 311 -9.10 -2.81 -21.62
C PHE A 311 -9.13 -1.97 -20.35
N TYR A 312 -9.61 -0.73 -20.47
CA TYR A 312 -9.82 0.16 -19.34
C TYR A 312 -11.12 -0.16 -18.61
N LEU A 313 -11.06 -0.15 -17.29
CA LEU A 313 -12.25 -0.07 -16.45
C LEU A 313 -12.82 1.35 -16.44
N PRO A 314 -14.13 1.51 -16.22
CA PRO A 314 -14.74 2.82 -16.04
C PRO A 314 -14.09 3.59 -14.90
N ASN A 315 -13.77 4.85 -15.14
CA ASN A 315 -13.20 5.76 -14.15
C ASN A 315 -13.91 7.11 -14.25
N GLY A 316 -14.77 7.42 -13.27
CA GLY A 316 -15.55 8.65 -13.27
C GLY A 316 -14.72 9.93 -13.32
N PRO A 317 -13.69 10.11 -12.48
CA PRO A 317 -12.80 11.25 -12.53
C PRO A 317 -12.13 11.50 -13.88
N ARG A 318 -11.83 10.46 -14.65
CA ARG A 318 -11.26 10.59 -16.01
C ARG A 318 -12.17 11.36 -16.97
N VAL A 319 -13.46 11.32 -16.73
CA VAL A 319 -14.50 12.03 -17.53
C VAL A 319 -15.20 13.10 -16.72
N GLN A 320 -14.57 13.56 -15.64
CA GLN A 320 -15.07 14.60 -14.71
C GLN A 320 -16.47 14.29 -14.14
N LYS A 321 -16.77 13.01 -13.91
CA LYS A 321 -17.96 12.53 -13.20
C LYS A 321 -17.54 12.03 -11.82
N PHE A 322 -17.99 12.73 -10.79
CA PHE A 322 -17.64 12.40 -9.41
C PHE A 322 -18.82 11.73 -8.70
N THR A 323 -18.53 10.70 -7.90
CA THR A 323 -19.55 9.90 -7.19
C THR A 323 -19.77 10.37 -5.75
N THR A 324 -19.43 11.62 -5.45
CA THR A 324 -19.73 12.27 -4.17
C THR A 324 -21.21 12.60 -4.08
N THR A 325 -21.70 12.91 -2.89
CA THR A 325 -23.11 13.29 -2.67
C THR A 325 -23.53 14.51 -3.50
N SER A 326 -22.63 15.47 -3.72
CA SER A 326 -22.87 16.67 -4.53
C SER A 326 -22.65 16.46 -6.04
N GLY A 327 -22.11 15.31 -6.46
CA GLY A 327 -21.67 15.07 -7.83
C GLY A 327 -20.43 15.87 -8.25
N LYS A 328 -19.80 16.59 -7.31
CA LYS A 328 -18.59 17.39 -7.53
C LYS A 328 -17.40 16.83 -6.79
N ALA A 329 -16.18 17.11 -7.25
CA ALA A 329 -14.97 16.83 -6.50
C ALA A 329 -14.90 17.71 -5.25
N LEU A 330 -14.37 17.17 -4.14
CA LEU A 330 -14.33 17.88 -2.87
C LEU A 330 -12.90 18.32 -2.56
N PHE A 331 -12.74 19.60 -2.26
CA PHE A 331 -11.56 20.06 -1.54
C PHE A 331 -11.69 19.68 -0.07
N THR A 332 -10.59 19.33 0.55
CA THR A 332 -10.51 18.97 1.97
C THR A 332 -9.55 19.91 2.68
N VAL A 333 -9.84 20.21 3.94
CA VAL A 333 -8.92 20.91 4.84
C VAL A 333 -8.32 19.89 5.78
N ASN A 334 -6.99 19.74 5.74
CA ASN A 334 -6.29 18.76 6.53
C ASN A 334 -5.34 19.45 7.53
N PRO A 335 -5.24 18.96 8.77
CA PRO A 335 -4.33 19.54 9.74
C PRO A 335 -2.88 19.28 9.37
N VAL A 336 -2.01 20.25 9.61
CA VAL A 336 -0.57 20.03 9.52
C VAL A 336 -0.16 19.05 10.62
N PRO A 337 0.57 17.96 10.30
CA PRO A 337 0.97 16.98 11.30
C PRO A 337 1.97 17.60 12.28
N ASN A 338 1.83 17.29 13.57
CA ASN A 338 2.79 17.68 14.58
C ASN A 338 3.90 16.63 14.69
N ASN A 339 5.09 16.97 14.19
CA ASN A 339 6.29 16.13 14.25
C ASN A 339 7.31 16.62 15.29
N THR A 340 6.88 17.32 16.34
CA THR A 340 7.78 17.82 17.38
C THR A 340 8.49 16.67 18.09
N LEU A 341 9.81 16.66 18.01
CA LEU A 341 10.68 15.66 18.65
C LEU A 341 11.29 16.20 19.93
N LYS A 342 11.42 15.37 20.95
CA LYS A 342 12.18 15.67 22.15
C LYS A 342 13.68 15.54 21.88
N LYS A 343 14.50 16.09 22.74
CA LYS A 343 15.96 15.95 22.66
C LYS A 343 16.36 14.46 22.67
N GLY A 344 17.09 14.03 21.64
CA GLY A 344 17.54 12.65 21.48
C GLY A 344 16.53 11.72 20.77
N GLU A 345 15.36 12.23 20.40
CA GLU A 345 14.43 11.54 19.53
C GLU A 345 14.69 11.86 18.06
N TYR A 346 14.41 10.91 17.20
CA TYR A 346 14.53 11.00 15.75
C TYR A 346 13.29 10.44 15.08
N LEU A 347 12.91 11.00 13.95
CA LEU A 347 11.85 10.45 13.11
C LEU A 347 12.43 9.41 12.16
N MET A 348 12.12 8.14 12.40
CA MET A 348 12.60 7.04 11.56
C MET A 348 11.67 6.78 10.39
N THR A 349 12.25 6.66 9.20
CA THR A 349 11.57 6.16 8.00
C THR A 349 12.18 4.84 7.53
N THR A 350 11.34 3.87 7.22
CA THR A 350 11.81 2.63 6.59
C THR A 350 11.97 2.83 5.08
N LEU A 351 13.00 2.24 4.49
CA LEU A 351 13.31 2.30 3.07
C LEU A 351 13.34 0.89 2.45
N ARG A 352 13.21 0.80 1.13
CA ARG A 352 13.62 -0.38 0.36
C ARG A 352 14.95 -0.11 -0.32
N SER A 353 15.81 -1.12 -0.37
CA SER A 353 17.04 -1.06 -1.16
C SER A 353 16.73 -1.09 -2.65
N HIS A 354 17.71 -0.78 -3.47
CA HIS A 354 17.62 -1.01 -4.91
C HIS A 354 17.37 -2.50 -5.20
N ASP A 355 16.60 -2.78 -6.23
CA ASP A 355 16.20 -4.14 -6.65
C ASP A 355 15.42 -4.95 -5.58
N GLN A 356 14.86 -4.30 -4.58
CA GLN A 356 14.05 -4.96 -3.56
C GLN A 356 12.59 -5.12 -3.98
N PHE A 357 12.11 -6.37 -4.01
CA PHE A 357 10.71 -6.73 -4.22
C PHE A 357 10.08 -7.21 -2.90
N ASN A 358 9.53 -6.28 -2.14
CA ASN A 358 8.97 -6.49 -0.81
C ASN A 358 9.93 -7.27 0.10
N THR A 359 9.50 -8.41 0.64
CA THR A 359 10.30 -9.33 1.48
C THR A 359 10.70 -10.60 0.73
N THR A 360 10.53 -10.64 -0.59
CA THR A 360 10.72 -11.84 -1.41
C THR A 360 12.09 -11.88 -2.07
N ILE A 361 12.53 -10.75 -2.63
CA ILE A 361 13.80 -10.60 -3.32
C ILE A 361 14.46 -9.32 -2.83
N TYR A 362 15.63 -9.44 -2.26
CA TYR A 362 16.54 -8.34 -1.92
C TYR A 362 17.94 -8.87 -1.64
N GLY A 363 18.93 -8.03 -1.88
CA GLY A 363 20.33 -8.31 -1.58
C GLY A 363 20.84 -7.47 -0.42
N ASP A 364 22.09 -7.68 -0.04
CA ASP A 364 22.78 -6.95 1.03
C ASP A 364 23.38 -5.63 0.54
N ASP A 365 23.34 -5.38 -0.77
CA ASP A 365 23.88 -4.18 -1.38
C ASP A 365 22.78 -3.24 -1.87
N ASP A 366 22.99 -1.93 -1.69
CA ASP A 366 22.19 -0.86 -2.28
C ASP A 366 23.11 0.11 -3.03
N ARG A 367 23.27 -0.13 -4.31
CA ARG A 367 24.14 0.68 -5.18
C ARG A 367 23.73 2.15 -5.29
N TYR A 368 22.44 2.48 -5.09
CA TYR A 368 21.98 3.86 -5.14
C TYR A 368 22.39 4.68 -3.93
N ARG A 369 22.57 4.01 -2.78
CA ARG A 369 22.93 4.67 -1.53
C ARG A 369 24.37 4.37 -1.09
N GLY A 370 25.12 3.60 -1.88
CA GLY A 370 26.49 3.22 -1.54
C GLY A 370 26.60 2.31 -0.32
N ILE A 371 25.56 1.53 -0.03
CA ILE A 371 25.55 0.54 1.05
C ILE A 371 25.99 -0.81 0.47
N ALA A 372 26.94 -1.47 1.12
CA ALA A 372 27.43 -2.78 0.74
C ALA A 372 27.51 -3.72 1.96
N ASN A 373 27.33 -5.00 1.71
CA ASN A 373 27.52 -6.10 2.67
C ASN A 373 26.61 -6.02 3.91
N GLY A 374 25.45 -5.37 3.85
CA GLY A 374 24.55 -5.38 4.99
C GLY A 374 23.34 -4.47 4.85
N ARG A 375 22.32 -4.79 5.64
CA ARG A 375 21.04 -4.08 5.62
C ARG A 375 20.68 -3.45 6.97
N ARG A 376 21.35 -3.90 8.05
CA ARG A 376 21.16 -3.24 9.36
C ARG A 376 21.99 -1.97 9.41
N VAL A 377 21.52 -0.92 8.75
CA VAL A 377 22.14 0.38 8.70
C VAL A 377 21.18 1.49 9.17
N ALA A 378 21.72 2.46 9.90
CA ALA A 378 21.02 3.65 10.32
C ALA A 378 21.67 4.86 9.61
N MET A 379 21.01 5.36 8.57
CA MET A 379 21.46 6.55 7.84
C MET A 379 21.05 7.80 8.64
N MET A 380 22.01 8.64 8.97
CA MET A 380 21.82 9.81 9.83
C MET A 380 22.54 11.04 9.27
N ASN A 381 22.00 12.23 9.58
CA ASN A 381 22.64 13.50 9.26
C ASN A 381 23.93 13.68 10.07
N GLU A 382 24.95 14.32 9.48
CA GLU A 382 26.25 14.55 10.15
C GLU A 382 26.11 15.35 11.45
N SER A 383 25.21 16.34 11.50
CA SER A 383 24.98 17.14 12.70
C SER A 383 24.35 16.32 13.84
N ASP A 384 23.49 15.37 13.51
CA ASP A 384 22.88 14.47 14.48
C ASP A 384 23.88 13.45 15.02
N LEU A 385 24.77 12.95 14.17
CA LEU A 385 25.90 12.10 14.61
C LEU A 385 26.77 12.81 15.63
N LYS A 386 27.16 14.06 15.35
CA LYS A 386 27.96 14.88 16.29
C LYS A 386 27.21 15.11 17.59
N ALA A 387 25.92 15.45 17.54
CA ALA A 387 25.11 15.70 18.73
C ALA A 387 24.91 14.42 19.59
N ALA A 388 24.84 13.25 18.96
CA ALA A 388 24.72 11.97 19.64
C ALA A 388 26.07 11.32 20.03
N ASN A 389 27.21 12.01 19.79
CA ASN A 389 28.55 11.46 19.97
C ASN A 389 28.77 10.12 19.25
N LEU A 390 28.30 10.05 17.99
CA LEU A 390 28.42 8.92 17.08
C LEU A 390 29.30 9.28 15.89
N LYS A 391 29.89 8.28 15.29
CA LYS A 391 30.64 8.39 14.02
C LYS A 391 30.23 7.28 13.05
N GLN A 392 30.54 7.50 11.79
CA GLN A 392 30.33 6.47 10.77
C GLN A 392 31.01 5.15 11.17
N GLY A 393 30.28 4.05 11.03
CA GLY A 393 30.74 2.71 11.37
C GLY A 393 30.52 2.31 12.83
N ASP A 394 30.08 3.21 13.71
CA ASP A 394 29.62 2.81 15.04
C ASP A 394 28.39 1.91 14.95
N TYR A 395 28.20 1.04 15.93
CA TYR A 395 27.00 0.24 16.06
C TYR A 395 26.08 0.80 17.14
N ILE A 396 24.79 0.79 16.86
CA ILE A 396 23.72 1.30 17.73
C ILE A 396 22.55 0.35 17.79
N ASP A 397 21.82 0.39 18.89
CA ASP A 397 20.45 -0.09 18.99
C ASP A 397 19.48 1.05 18.67
N LEU A 398 18.45 0.75 17.90
CA LEU A 398 17.31 1.62 17.67
C LEU A 398 16.16 1.20 18.61
N LEU A 399 15.57 2.15 19.31
CA LEU A 399 14.47 1.91 20.24
C LEU A 399 13.28 2.77 19.85
N SER A 400 12.10 2.18 19.70
CA SER A 400 10.85 2.92 19.55
C SER A 400 10.02 2.81 20.82
N HIS A 401 9.36 3.92 21.19
CA HIS A 401 8.50 4.00 22.37
C HIS A 401 7.11 4.47 21.92
N PHE A 402 6.11 3.61 22.07
CA PHE A 402 4.75 3.94 21.69
C PHE A 402 3.76 3.29 22.66
N ASN A 403 2.81 4.07 23.19
CA ASN A 403 1.79 3.62 24.15
C ASN A 403 2.36 2.83 25.33
N GLY A 404 3.51 3.25 25.88
CA GLY A 404 4.16 2.60 27.03
C GLY A 404 4.90 1.29 26.70
N VAL A 405 4.97 0.91 25.42
CA VAL A 405 5.72 -0.28 24.96
C VAL A 405 7.02 0.15 24.31
N GLU A 406 8.14 -0.39 24.79
CA GLU A 406 9.44 -0.25 24.15
C GLU A 406 9.68 -1.42 23.18
N ARG A 407 10.18 -1.09 21.98
CA ARG A 407 10.62 -2.05 20.97
C ARG A 407 12.06 -1.74 20.59
N MET A 408 12.87 -2.79 20.41
CA MET A 408 14.28 -2.63 20.11
C MET A 408 14.70 -3.40 18.85
N ALA A 409 15.45 -2.71 18.00
CA ALA A 409 16.16 -3.32 16.88
C ALA A 409 17.68 -3.15 17.12
N PRO A 410 18.39 -4.21 17.49
CA PRO A 410 19.80 -4.12 17.86
C PRO A 410 20.70 -4.15 16.65
N HIS A 411 21.95 -3.68 16.87
CA HIS A 411 23.10 -3.85 15.99
C HIS A 411 22.91 -3.22 14.60
N PHE A 412 22.64 -1.91 14.55
CA PHE A 412 22.60 -1.14 13.31
C PHE A 412 23.87 -0.32 13.14
N MET A 413 24.52 -0.47 11.99
CA MET A 413 25.71 0.32 11.67
C MET A 413 25.31 1.74 11.26
N VAL A 414 25.95 2.72 11.89
CA VAL A 414 25.74 4.14 11.59
C VAL A 414 26.35 4.50 10.25
N VAL A 415 25.58 5.11 9.38
CA VAL A 415 26.01 5.61 8.08
C VAL A 415 25.71 7.12 8.00
N LYS A 416 26.76 7.93 7.78
CA LYS A 416 26.58 9.34 7.47
C LYS A 416 25.90 9.49 6.12
N TYR A 417 24.75 10.18 6.10
CA TYR A 417 23.96 10.33 4.88
C TYR A 417 23.35 11.73 4.79
N ASN A 418 23.12 12.21 3.56
CA ASN A 418 22.50 13.51 3.32
C ASN A 418 20.99 13.42 3.43
N ILE A 419 20.48 13.46 4.66
CA ILE A 419 19.06 13.51 5.01
C ILE A 419 18.80 14.67 5.97
N PRO A 420 17.54 15.12 6.12
CA PRO A 420 17.20 16.17 7.07
C PRO A 420 17.64 15.85 8.49
N LYS A 421 18.03 16.90 9.25
CA LYS A 421 18.32 16.78 10.67
C LYS A 421 17.10 16.26 11.44
N GLY A 422 17.34 15.45 12.47
CA GLY A 422 16.28 14.80 13.25
C GLY A 422 15.66 13.57 12.59
N SER A 423 16.18 13.15 11.44
CA SER A 423 15.67 11.97 10.71
C SER A 423 16.64 10.80 10.73
N ILE A 424 16.11 9.60 10.79
CA ILE A 424 16.85 8.34 10.56
C ILE A 424 16.18 7.57 9.44
N ALA A 425 16.98 7.07 8.47
CA ALA A 425 16.50 6.16 7.47
C ALA A 425 17.13 4.78 7.64
N THR A 426 16.33 3.71 7.55
CA THR A 426 16.80 2.33 7.68
C THR A 426 16.00 1.40 6.77
N TYR A 427 16.50 0.17 6.54
CA TYR A 427 15.85 -0.74 5.61
C TYR A 427 14.67 -1.49 6.21
N PHE A 428 13.65 -1.66 5.36
CA PHE A 428 12.58 -2.63 5.50
C PHE A 428 13.06 -3.98 4.91
N PRO A 429 12.88 -5.14 5.56
CA PRO A 429 12.04 -5.35 6.76
C PRO A 429 12.79 -5.30 8.10
N GLU A 430 14.08 -5.01 8.11
CA GLU A 430 14.95 -5.11 9.29
C GLU A 430 14.45 -4.24 10.46
N ALA A 431 13.85 -3.09 10.14
CA ALA A 431 13.30 -2.17 11.13
C ALA A 431 11.82 -2.38 11.47
N ASN A 432 11.14 -3.38 10.90
CA ASN A 432 9.71 -3.59 11.15
C ASN A 432 9.36 -3.90 12.62
N VAL A 433 10.30 -4.46 13.36
CA VAL A 433 10.14 -4.69 14.79
C VAL A 433 9.89 -3.38 15.57
N LEU A 434 10.36 -2.24 15.06
CA LEU A 434 10.20 -0.92 15.68
C LEU A 434 8.85 -0.27 15.36
N VAL A 435 8.14 -0.74 14.34
CA VAL A 435 6.86 -0.15 13.89
C VAL A 435 5.74 -0.68 14.77
N PRO A 436 5.08 0.15 15.60
CA PRO A 436 4.01 -0.33 16.48
C PRO A 436 2.80 -0.82 15.68
N ILE A 437 2.18 -1.93 16.11
CA ILE A 437 0.99 -2.47 15.46
C ILE A 437 -0.22 -1.53 15.53
N ASP A 438 -0.27 -0.72 16.57
CA ASP A 438 -1.36 0.22 16.86
C ASP A 438 -1.07 1.65 16.37
N GLN A 439 0.05 1.86 15.67
CA GLN A 439 0.38 3.10 14.97
C GLN A 439 0.12 2.96 13.47
N PHE A 440 -0.99 3.48 13.01
CA PHE A 440 -1.42 3.36 11.61
C PHE A 440 -2.15 4.61 11.13
N ALA A 441 -2.28 4.74 9.83
CA ALA A 441 -3.03 5.82 9.20
C ALA A 441 -4.51 5.77 9.60
N ARG A 442 -5.04 6.88 10.03
CA ARG A 442 -6.46 7.04 10.30
C ARG A 442 -7.25 6.64 9.04
N GLU A 443 -8.41 6.03 9.21
CA GLU A 443 -9.30 5.55 8.14
C GLU A 443 -8.77 4.39 7.29
N SER A 444 -7.50 4.38 6.84
CA SER A 444 -6.97 3.35 5.95
C SER A 444 -6.31 2.18 6.68
N TYR A 445 -6.03 2.31 7.98
CA TYR A 445 -5.32 1.32 8.81
C TYR A 445 -3.97 0.87 8.24
N THR A 446 -3.36 1.69 7.40
CA THR A 446 -2.02 1.43 6.87
C THR A 446 -0.97 1.66 7.95
N PRO A 447 -0.08 0.70 8.28
CA PRO A 447 0.94 0.90 9.30
C PRO A 447 1.84 2.10 9.03
N ALA A 448 2.11 2.93 10.06
CA ALA A 448 2.85 4.19 9.94
C ALA A 448 4.38 3.99 9.89
N SER A 449 4.85 3.16 8.96
CA SER A 449 6.27 2.75 8.86
C SER A 449 7.23 3.88 8.42
N LYS A 450 6.71 5.07 8.09
CA LYS A 450 7.52 6.20 7.59
C LYS A 450 7.65 7.33 8.60
N SER A 451 7.03 7.21 9.77
CA SER A 451 7.04 8.23 10.82
C SER A 451 7.05 7.60 12.21
N VAL A 452 8.06 6.77 12.49
CA VAL A 452 8.24 6.13 13.80
C VAL A 452 9.23 6.94 14.63
N VAL A 453 8.82 7.39 15.82
CA VAL A 453 9.72 8.07 16.74
C VAL A 453 10.65 7.05 17.41
N VAL A 454 11.95 7.27 17.30
CA VAL A 454 12.99 6.38 17.85
C VAL A 454 14.05 7.17 18.63
N THR A 455 14.67 6.48 19.57
CA THR A 455 15.94 6.91 20.20
C THR A 455 17.06 5.98 19.80
N VAL A 456 18.30 6.42 19.97
CA VAL A 456 19.49 5.63 19.65
C VAL A 456 20.28 5.35 20.93
N ARG A 457 20.81 4.14 21.02
CA ARG A 457 21.71 3.72 22.10
C ARG A 457 22.99 3.16 21.50
N LYS A 458 24.15 3.77 21.76
CA LYS A 458 25.43 3.28 21.28
C LYS A 458 25.76 1.94 21.94
N GLU A 459 26.17 0.96 21.15
CA GLU A 459 26.75 -0.30 21.66
C GLU A 459 28.10 -0.02 22.33
N LYS A 460 28.37 -0.72 23.41
CA LYS A 460 29.62 -0.58 24.17
C LYS A 460 30.79 -1.32 23.52
#